data_922b42c1dd52734d8aa9395676c5a173
#
_entry.id   922b42c1dd52734d8aa9395676c5a173
#
_cell.length_a   1.000
_cell.length_b   1.000
_cell.length_c   1.000
_cell.angle_alpha   90.00
_cell.angle_beta   90.00
_cell.angle_gamma   90.00
#
_symmetry.space_group_name_H-M   'P 1'
#
loop_
_entity.id
_entity.type
_entity.pdbx_description
1 polymer ?
#
loop_
_entity_poly.entity_id
_entity_poly.type
_entity_poly.pdbx_seq_one_letter_code
_entity_poly.pdbx_strand_id
1 'polypeptide(L)'
;MISTEGLKRGMDVLDTGGPITVPVGEEVLGRIFNVTGDACDDQEAPKTEKRYAIHRAAPALVDQNPSAQILETGIKVIDLICPFTKGGKVGAF
;
A
#
# COMPACT_ATOMS: atom_id res chain seq x y z
N MET A 1 -2.77 -7.37 15.48
CA MET A 1 -2.19 -8.04 16.66
C MET A 1 -0.82 -8.56 16.23
N ILE A 2 0.25 -8.13 16.89
CA ILE A 2 1.64 -8.48 16.53
C ILE A 2 1.99 -9.85 17.13
N SER A 3 1.48 -10.16 18.30
CA SER A 3 1.68 -11.43 18.98
C SER A 3 0.42 -11.81 19.78
N THR A 4 0.21 -13.10 19.94
CA THR A 4 -0.83 -13.65 20.84
C THR A 4 -0.28 -14.02 22.21
N GLU A 5 1.03 -13.83 22.43
CA GLU A 5 1.65 -14.07 23.72
C GLU A 5 1.08 -13.14 24.79
N GLY A 6 0.80 -13.70 25.95
CA GLY A 6 0.23 -12.95 27.08
C GLY A 6 -1.31 -12.85 27.08
N LEU A 7 -2.00 -13.32 26.03
CA LEU A 7 -3.45 -13.37 26.03
C LEU A 7 -3.96 -14.42 27.00
N LYS A 8 -4.90 -14.03 27.86
CA LYS A 8 -5.54 -14.92 28.86
C LYS A 8 -7.06 -14.83 28.73
N ARG A 9 -7.73 -15.90 29.13
CA ARG A 9 -9.18 -15.90 29.23
C ARG A 9 -9.63 -14.85 30.26
N GLY A 10 -10.66 -14.07 29.91
CA GLY A 10 -11.21 -13.01 30.78
C GLY A 10 -10.52 -11.65 30.67
N MET A 11 -9.65 -11.45 29.70
CA MET A 11 -9.13 -10.11 29.39
C MET A 11 -10.17 -9.27 28.65
N ASP A 12 -10.16 -7.99 28.91
CA ASP A 12 -11.00 -7.04 28.19
C ASP A 12 -10.58 -6.92 26.73
N VAL A 13 -11.55 -6.88 25.85
CA VAL A 13 -11.36 -6.69 24.40
C VAL A 13 -12.17 -5.48 23.97
N LEU A 14 -11.49 -4.51 23.37
CA LEU A 14 -12.12 -3.33 22.79
C LEU A 14 -12.25 -3.49 21.28
N ASP A 15 -13.49 -3.42 20.80
CA ASP A 15 -13.78 -3.36 19.37
C ASP A 15 -13.55 -1.93 18.87
N THR A 16 -12.74 -1.77 17.82
CA THR A 16 -12.47 -0.48 17.18
C THR A 16 -13.58 -0.01 16.24
N GLY A 17 -14.63 -0.84 16.04
CA GLY A 17 -15.79 -0.51 15.23
C GLY A 17 -15.58 -0.58 13.72
N GLY A 18 -14.41 -1.02 13.24
CA GLY A 18 -14.14 -1.14 11.83
C GLY A 18 -12.84 -1.89 11.51
N PRO A 19 -12.57 -2.15 10.23
CA PRO A 19 -11.34 -2.80 9.80
C PRO A 19 -10.12 -1.92 10.04
N ILE A 20 -8.94 -2.51 9.98
CA ILE A 20 -7.67 -1.79 10.02
C ILE A 20 -7.64 -0.78 8.86
N THR A 21 -7.31 0.47 9.17
CA THR A 21 -7.19 1.55 8.20
C THR A 21 -5.77 2.09 8.18
N VAL A 22 -5.34 2.54 7.02
CA VAL A 22 -4.02 3.16 6.81
C VAL A 22 -4.19 4.58 6.27
N PRO A 23 -3.29 5.51 6.61
CA PRO A 23 -3.31 6.85 6.05
C PRO A 23 -3.05 6.78 4.55
N VAL A 24 -3.69 7.66 3.79
CA VAL A 24 -3.53 7.78 2.34
C VAL A 24 -3.44 9.26 1.96
N GLY A 25 -2.73 9.54 0.87
CA GLY A 25 -2.54 10.90 0.36
C GLY A 25 -1.09 11.13 -0.07
N GLU A 26 -0.81 12.33 -0.53
CA GLU A 26 0.56 12.71 -0.95
C GLU A 26 1.53 12.75 0.24
N GLU A 27 1.03 13.01 1.43
CA GLU A 27 1.80 13.11 2.67
C GLU A 27 2.41 11.77 3.12
N VAL A 28 1.94 10.66 2.54
CA VAL A 28 2.48 9.32 2.84
C VAL A 28 3.61 8.90 1.89
N LEU A 29 3.86 9.67 0.85
CA LEU A 29 4.93 9.37 -0.11
C LEU A 29 6.31 9.48 0.55
N GLY A 30 7.17 8.49 0.27
CA GLY A 30 8.50 8.42 0.85
C GLY A 30 8.54 8.05 2.34
N ARG A 31 7.41 7.63 2.94
CA ARG A 31 7.28 7.28 4.35
C ARG A 31 7.17 5.76 4.54
N ILE A 32 7.52 5.29 5.72
CA ILE A 32 7.45 3.87 6.10
C ILE A 32 6.43 3.71 7.23
N PHE A 33 5.49 2.78 7.02
CA PHE A 33 4.41 2.48 7.95
C PHE A 33 4.38 1.00 8.33
N ASN A 34 3.91 0.72 9.53
CA ASN A 34 3.56 -0.63 9.93
C ASN A 34 2.17 -1.03 9.38
N VAL A 35 1.75 -2.26 9.66
CA VAL A 35 0.46 -2.79 9.20
C VAL A 35 -0.77 -2.09 9.81
N THR A 36 -0.60 -1.36 10.89
CA THR A 36 -1.66 -0.57 11.54
C THR A 36 -1.68 0.88 11.07
N GLY A 37 -0.74 1.26 10.20
CA GLY A 37 -0.66 2.59 9.63
C GLY A 37 0.06 3.60 10.53
N ASP A 38 0.87 3.12 11.48
CA ASP A 38 1.72 3.99 12.31
C ASP A 38 3.07 4.16 11.63
N ALA A 39 3.65 5.35 11.73
CA ALA A 39 4.96 5.64 11.15
C ALA A 39 6.07 4.84 11.86
N CYS A 40 6.95 4.23 11.08
CA CYS A 40 8.10 3.44 11.54
C CYS A 40 9.44 4.05 11.13
N ASP A 41 9.44 5.26 10.61
CA ASP A 41 10.59 5.96 10.06
C ASP A 41 11.18 7.04 11.00
N ASP A 42 10.87 6.95 12.30
CA ASP A 42 11.27 7.91 13.33
C ASP A 42 10.84 9.37 13.05
N GLN A 43 9.83 9.55 12.21
CA GLN A 43 9.23 10.85 11.90
C GLN A 43 7.82 10.97 12.50
N GLU A 44 7.33 12.19 12.62
CA GLU A 44 5.96 12.43 13.08
C GLU A 44 4.93 11.75 12.17
N ALA A 45 3.80 11.35 12.76
CA ALA A 45 2.69 10.81 11.98
C ALA A 45 2.25 11.78 10.88
N PRO A 46 1.94 11.31 9.66
CA PRO A 46 1.51 12.18 8.59
C PRO A 46 0.18 12.86 8.96
N LYS A 47 0.09 14.14 8.67
CA LYS A 47 -1.11 14.96 8.92
C LYS A 47 -2.15 14.77 7.80
N THR A 48 -2.58 13.53 7.57
CA THR A 48 -3.63 13.23 6.60
C THR A 48 -4.93 12.87 7.32
N GLU A 49 -6.02 13.47 6.90
CA GLU A 49 -7.36 13.15 7.39
C GLU A 49 -7.94 11.91 6.69
N LYS A 50 -7.43 11.57 5.50
CA LYS A 50 -7.92 10.45 4.72
C LYS A 50 -7.26 9.15 5.18
N ARG A 51 -8.11 8.19 5.54
CA ARG A 51 -7.68 6.81 5.84
C ARG A 51 -8.54 5.84 5.06
N TYR A 52 -7.90 4.81 4.50
CA TYR A 52 -8.59 3.75 3.78
C TYR A 52 -8.45 2.43 4.50
N ALA A 53 -9.53 1.64 4.49
CA ALA A 53 -9.46 0.26 4.97
C ALA A 53 -8.51 -0.56 4.10
N ILE A 54 -7.72 -1.42 4.74
CA ILE A 54 -6.81 -2.33 4.01
C ILE A 54 -7.57 -3.39 3.22
N HIS A 55 -8.80 -3.72 3.65
CA HIS A 55 -9.69 -4.62 2.92
C HIS A 55 -10.62 -3.79 2.04
N ARG A 56 -10.38 -3.85 0.73
CA ARG A 56 -11.16 -3.16 -0.28
C ARG A 56 -11.54 -4.11 -1.40
N ALA A 57 -12.68 -3.87 -2.02
CA ALA A 57 -13.03 -4.54 -3.27
C ALA A 57 -12.00 -4.18 -4.37
N ALA A 58 -11.73 -5.13 -5.26
CA ALA A 58 -10.92 -4.86 -6.44
C ALA A 58 -11.61 -3.80 -7.31
N PRO A 59 -10.85 -2.90 -7.98
CA PRO A 59 -11.44 -1.95 -8.91
C PRO A 59 -12.17 -2.67 -10.04
N ALA A 60 -13.33 -2.14 -10.44
CA ALA A 60 -14.07 -2.68 -11.56
C ALA A 60 -13.27 -2.50 -12.87
N LEU A 61 -13.56 -3.34 -13.86
CA LEU A 61 -12.86 -3.27 -15.16
C LEU A 61 -13.01 -1.90 -15.83
N VAL A 62 -14.14 -1.23 -15.63
CA VAL A 62 -14.40 0.11 -16.16
C VAL A 62 -13.53 1.20 -15.53
N ASP A 63 -13.02 0.96 -14.33
CA ASP A 63 -12.16 1.89 -13.59
C ASP A 63 -10.66 1.67 -13.90
N GLN A 64 -10.36 0.62 -14.65
CA GLN A 64 -9.00 0.29 -15.06
C GLN A 64 -8.67 0.98 -16.38
N ASN A 65 -7.45 1.47 -16.51
CA ASN A 65 -6.99 1.99 -17.79
C ASN A 65 -6.51 0.82 -18.67
N PRO A 66 -7.25 0.46 -19.73
CA PRO A 66 -6.86 -0.64 -20.62
C PRO A 66 -5.70 -0.27 -21.56
N SER A 67 -5.34 1.01 -21.65
CA SER A 67 -4.26 1.47 -22.52
C SER A 67 -2.90 1.13 -21.93
N ALA A 68 -2.14 0.32 -22.64
CA ALA A 68 -0.74 0.06 -22.27
C ALA A 68 0.08 1.34 -22.44
N GLN A 69 0.69 1.81 -21.35
CA GLN A 69 1.64 2.92 -21.37
C GLN A 69 3.02 2.38 -21.07
N ILE A 70 4.00 2.79 -21.85
CA ILE A 70 5.40 2.38 -21.67
C ILE A 70 6.02 3.23 -20.55
N LEU A 71 6.77 2.57 -19.67
CA LEU A 71 7.65 3.21 -18.70
C LEU A 71 9.00 3.43 -19.36
N GLU A 72 9.32 4.67 -19.69
CA GLU A 72 10.63 5.03 -20.25
C GLU A 72 11.69 4.94 -19.17
N THR A 73 12.60 3.96 -19.30
CA THR A 73 13.69 3.74 -18.35
C THR A 73 14.94 4.56 -18.67
N GLY A 74 15.09 5.02 -19.90
CA GLY A 74 16.30 5.65 -20.43
C GLY A 74 17.39 4.65 -20.83
N ILE A 75 17.16 3.35 -20.65
CA ILE A 75 18.09 2.29 -21.06
C ILE A 75 17.66 1.79 -22.44
N LYS A 76 18.43 2.11 -23.46
CA LYS A 76 18.08 1.85 -24.86
C LYS A 76 17.66 0.41 -25.14
N VAL A 77 18.38 -0.55 -24.60
CA VAL A 77 18.11 -1.98 -24.86
C VAL A 77 16.79 -2.41 -24.24
N ILE A 78 16.45 -1.92 -23.06
CA ILE A 78 15.17 -2.22 -22.39
C ILE A 78 14.03 -1.57 -23.16
N ASP A 79 14.14 -0.27 -23.40
CA ASP A 79 13.04 0.50 -24.01
C ASP A 79 12.74 0.09 -25.45
N LEU A 80 13.75 -0.42 -26.18
CA LEU A 80 13.60 -0.84 -27.58
C LEU A 80 13.21 -2.32 -27.71
N ILE A 81 13.83 -3.21 -26.95
CA ILE A 81 13.70 -4.67 -27.17
C ILE A 81 12.66 -5.28 -26.22
N CYS A 82 12.61 -4.83 -24.97
CA CYS A 82 11.72 -5.38 -23.97
C CYS A 82 11.12 -4.26 -23.08
N PRO A 83 10.31 -3.37 -23.65
CA PRO A 83 9.78 -2.21 -22.94
C PRO A 83 8.92 -2.63 -21.75
N PHE A 84 9.05 -1.91 -20.64
CA PHE A 84 8.22 -2.10 -19.48
C PHE A 84 6.90 -1.31 -19.62
N THR A 85 5.80 -1.94 -19.25
CA THR A 85 4.51 -1.26 -19.20
C THR A 85 4.22 -0.77 -17.78
N LYS A 86 3.68 0.44 -17.66
CA LYS A 86 3.21 0.96 -16.37
C LYS A 86 2.09 0.06 -15.84
N GLY A 87 2.24 -0.39 -14.59
CA GLY A 87 1.32 -1.34 -13.96
C GLY A 87 1.51 -2.81 -14.38
N GLY A 88 2.47 -3.09 -15.27
CA GLY A 88 2.83 -4.44 -15.66
C GLY A 88 3.69 -5.17 -14.62
N LYS A 89 3.76 -6.49 -14.76
CA LYS A 89 4.67 -7.33 -13.95
C LYS A 89 5.93 -7.61 -14.75
N VAL A 90 7.08 -7.31 -14.17
CA VAL A 90 8.39 -7.52 -14.78
C VAL A 90 9.23 -8.41 -13.88
N GLY A 91 9.84 -9.46 -14.45
CA GLY A 91 10.80 -10.32 -13.78
C GLY A 91 12.20 -10.08 -14.35
N ALA A 92 13.17 -9.83 -13.49
CA ALA A 92 14.60 -9.79 -13.84
C ALA A 92 15.30 -10.96 -13.16
N PHE A 93 15.86 -11.87 -13.97
CA PHE A 93 16.52 -13.10 -13.54
C PHE A 93 18.00 -13.09 -13.92
#